data_fa7436324f925e5652ad1e75c119738a
#
_entry.id   fa7436324f925e5652ad1e75c119738a
#
_cell.length_a   1.000
_cell.length_b   1.000
_cell.length_c   1.000
_cell.angle_alpha   90.00
_cell.angle_beta   90.00
_cell.angle_gamma   90.00
#
_symmetry.space_group_name_H-M   'P 1'
#
loop_
_entity.id
_entity.type
_entity.pdbx_description
1 polymer ?
#
loop_
_entity_poly.entity_id
_entity_poly.type
_entity_poly.pdbx_seq_one_letter_code
_entity_poly.pdbx_strand_id
1 'polypeptide(L)'
;MKRLNTLTIALMPIAIVLNIVIGYLVGTVLKLPLYLDSLGTILVGALAGPLAGGVTGLLSNVIWTLITSSTASWFAVVAALVGVMAGIFGARGWLQGLGRTALAGILTGIVAAIVAGLIQAFLLGGISGGGTDALTAFYLNQFGDPTVASLLQSLTVDPIDKLIQFVAFFFLIRSLPRRLLVRFPQGKLVAPPMVAPPITDAYHKRTIGPKED
;
A
#
# COMPACT_ATOMS: atom_id res chain seq x y z
N MET A 1 -11.58 -15.29 -13.96
CA MET A 1 -11.12 -14.81 -12.61
C MET A 1 -10.21 -15.87 -12.02
N LYS A 2 -8.92 -15.57 -11.77
CA LYS A 2 -8.05 -16.51 -11.05
C LYS A 2 -8.58 -16.67 -9.62
N ARG A 3 -8.82 -17.91 -9.20
CA ARG A 3 -9.30 -18.21 -7.84
C ARG A 3 -8.27 -17.70 -6.80
N LEU A 4 -8.75 -17.10 -5.72
CA LEU A 4 -7.91 -16.77 -4.58
C LEU A 4 -7.29 -18.07 -4.06
N ASN A 5 -5.96 -18.12 -3.95
CA ASN A 5 -5.30 -19.29 -3.39
C ASN A 5 -5.36 -19.24 -1.85
N THR A 6 -5.19 -20.37 -1.20
CA THR A 6 -5.24 -20.52 0.27
C THR A 6 -4.26 -19.55 0.98
N LEU A 7 -3.08 -19.31 0.37
CA LEU A 7 -2.10 -18.36 0.92
C LEU A 7 -2.61 -16.92 0.91
N THR A 8 -3.34 -16.51 -0.15
CA THR A 8 -3.96 -15.19 -0.20
C THR A 8 -5.01 -15.04 0.90
N ILE A 9 -5.88 -16.05 1.07
CA ILE A 9 -6.92 -16.03 2.11
C ILE A 9 -6.29 -15.96 3.51
N ALA A 10 -5.19 -16.66 3.75
CA ALA A 10 -4.47 -16.60 5.02
C ALA A 10 -3.72 -15.27 5.24
N LEU A 11 -3.23 -14.62 4.16
CA LEU A 11 -2.53 -13.35 4.25
C LEU A 11 -3.47 -12.18 4.57
N MET A 12 -4.72 -12.20 4.08
CA MET A 12 -5.65 -11.08 4.25
C MET A 12 -5.92 -10.72 5.72
N PRO A 13 -6.26 -11.64 6.63
CA PRO A 13 -6.45 -11.31 8.05
C PRO A 13 -5.19 -10.73 8.70
N ILE A 14 -4.01 -11.28 8.38
CA ILE A 14 -2.73 -10.78 8.89
C ILE A 14 -2.50 -9.34 8.41
N ALA A 15 -2.79 -9.05 7.16
CA ALA A 15 -2.68 -7.73 6.57
C ALA A 15 -3.66 -6.72 7.21
N ILE A 16 -4.89 -7.14 7.50
CA ILE A 16 -5.89 -6.32 8.20
C ILE A 16 -5.40 -5.95 9.60
N VAL A 17 -4.91 -6.93 10.37
CA VAL A 17 -4.36 -6.67 11.71
C VAL A 17 -3.16 -5.72 11.63
N LEU A 18 -2.26 -5.91 10.66
CA LEU A 18 -1.11 -5.05 10.44
C LEU A 18 -1.54 -3.59 10.18
N ASN A 19 -2.53 -3.38 9.32
CA ASN A 19 -3.07 -2.05 9.01
C ASN A 19 -3.62 -1.38 10.27
N ILE A 20 -4.46 -2.08 11.02
CA ILE A 20 -5.10 -1.55 12.24
C ILE A 20 -4.05 -1.21 13.29
N VAL A 21 -3.10 -2.10 13.55
CA VAL A 21 -2.06 -1.90 14.57
C VAL A 21 -1.17 -0.71 14.22
N ILE A 22 -0.68 -0.63 12.98
CA ILE A 22 0.20 0.48 12.56
C ILE A 22 -0.58 1.79 12.55
N GLY A 23 -1.77 1.81 11.95
CA GLY A 23 -2.59 3.01 11.89
C GLY A 23 -3.00 3.53 13.28
N TYR A 24 -3.36 2.63 14.21
CA TYR A 24 -3.64 3.00 15.59
C TYR A 24 -2.41 3.57 16.30
N LEU A 25 -1.26 2.92 16.15
CA LEU A 25 -0.01 3.37 16.74
C LEU A 25 0.37 4.77 16.22
N VAL A 26 0.31 4.98 14.91
CA VAL A 26 0.73 6.23 14.27
C VAL A 26 -0.28 7.36 14.51
N GLY A 27 -1.56 7.10 14.25
CA GLY A 27 -2.59 8.14 14.31
C GLY A 27 -3.09 8.45 15.72
N THR A 28 -3.18 7.43 16.61
CA THR A 28 -3.76 7.59 17.94
C THR A 28 -2.72 7.73 19.04
N VAL A 29 -1.69 6.88 19.03
CA VAL A 29 -0.67 6.88 20.09
C VAL A 29 0.38 7.97 19.85
N LEU A 30 0.96 7.99 18.65
CA LEU A 30 2.01 8.96 18.27
C LEU A 30 1.44 10.30 17.80
N LYS A 31 0.16 10.35 17.44
CA LYS A 31 -0.56 11.53 16.92
C LYS A 31 0.17 12.20 15.76
N LEU A 32 0.81 11.41 14.91
CA LEU A 32 1.46 11.92 13.71
C LEU A 32 0.41 12.29 12.66
N PRO A 33 0.64 13.33 11.84
CA PRO A 33 -0.26 13.72 10.76
C PRO A 33 -0.08 12.79 9.54
N LEU A 34 -0.08 11.50 9.76
CA LEU A 34 0.05 10.41 8.78
C LEU A 34 -0.88 9.26 9.20
N TYR A 35 -1.28 8.45 8.23
CA TYR A 35 -2.15 7.31 8.48
C TYR A 35 -1.37 6.01 8.64
N LEU A 36 -0.49 5.68 7.69
CA LEU A 36 0.34 4.47 7.58
C LEU A 36 -0.44 3.15 7.76
N ASP A 37 -1.71 3.17 7.43
CA ASP A 37 -2.73 2.15 7.72
C ASP A 37 -3.02 1.20 6.54
N SER A 38 -2.23 1.26 5.47
CA SER A 38 -2.51 0.54 4.23
C SER A 38 -1.37 -0.37 3.77
N LEU A 39 -0.32 -0.56 4.58
CA LEU A 39 0.84 -1.39 4.20
C LEU A 39 0.43 -2.84 3.92
N GLY A 40 -0.42 -3.42 4.76
CA GLY A 40 -0.98 -4.76 4.55
C GLY A 40 -1.87 -4.81 3.30
N THR A 41 -2.70 -3.79 3.07
CA THR A 41 -3.54 -3.64 1.87
C THR A 41 -2.69 -3.62 0.60
N ILE A 42 -1.61 -2.85 0.58
CA ILE A 42 -0.64 -2.78 -0.52
C ILE A 42 0.01 -4.14 -0.75
N LEU A 43 0.41 -4.82 0.33
CA LEU A 43 1.04 -6.15 0.27
C LEU A 43 0.10 -7.18 -0.38
N VAL A 44 -1.15 -7.27 0.08
CA VAL A 44 -2.15 -8.19 -0.49
C VAL A 44 -2.47 -7.81 -1.94
N GLY A 45 -2.71 -6.54 -2.23
CA GLY A 45 -2.97 -6.04 -3.57
C GLY A 45 -1.86 -6.40 -4.55
N ALA A 46 -0.62 -6.09 -4.19
CA ALA A 46 0.56 -6.35 -5.02
C ALA A 46 0.79 -7.86 -5.27
N LEU A 47 0.62 -8.71 -4.26
CA LEU A 47 0.90 -10.14 -4.35
C LEU A 47 -0.26 -10.96 -4.92
N ALA A 48 -1.49 -10.61 -4.59
CA ALA A 48 -2.68 -11.41 -4.88
C ALA A 48 -3.62 -10.78 -5.91
N GLY A 49 -3.44 -9.52 -6.23
CA GLY A 49 -4.18 -8.80 -7.25
C GLY A 49 -5.19 -7.78 -6.73
N PRO A 50 -5.79 -6.99 -7.65
CA PRO A 50 -6.61 -5.83 -7.31
C PRO A 50 -7.81 -6.17 -6.42
N LEU A 51 -8.51 -7.27 -6.72
CA LEU A 51 -9.70 -7.66 -5.98
C LEU A 51 -9.36 -8.03 -4.52
N ALA A 52 -8.30 -8.84 -4.32
CA ALA A 52 -7.87 -9.23 -2.98
C ALA A 52 -7.42 -8.03 -2.16
N GLY A 53 -6.63 -7.12 -2.79
CA GLY A 53 -6.20 -5.87 -2.15
C GLY A 53 -7.37 -4.97 -1.79
N GLY A 54 -8.32 -4.78 -2.72
CA GLY A 54 -9.51 -3.96 -2.49
C GLY A 54 -10.36 -4.47 -1.33
N VAL A 55 -10.64 -5.78 -1.30
CA VAL A 55 -11.39 -6.42 -0.19
C VAL A 55 -10.63 -6.28 1.14
N THR A 56 -9.31 -6.48 1.14
CA THR A 56 -8.49 -6.32 2.35
C THR A 56 -8.57 -4.89 2.88
N GLY A 57 -8.41 -3.88 2.04
CA GLY A 57 -8.49 -2.48 2.44
C GLY A 57 -9.87 -2.12 2.99
N LEU A 58 -10.93 -2.51 2.28
CA LEU A 58 -12.30 -2.28 2.74
C LEU A 58 -12.53 -2.89 4.12
N LEU A 59 -12.20 -4.18 4.30
CA LEU A 59 -12.40 -4.88 5.56
C LEU A 59 -11.54 -4.30 6.68
N SER A 60 -10.32 -3.81 6.40
CA SER A 60 -9.47 -3.16 7.41
C SER A 60 -10.19 -2.00 8.07
N ASN A 61 -10.76 -1.09 7.30
CA ASN A 61 -11.42 0.10 7.83
C ASN A 61 -12.76 -0.21 8.49
N VAL A 62 -13.52 -1.19 7.97
CA VAL A 62 -14.76 -1.63 8.59
C VAL A 62 -14.47 -2.28 9.95
N ILE A 63 -13.51 -3.21 10.02
CA ILE A 63 -13.14 -3.88 11.27
C ILE A 63 -12.56 -2.89 12.26
N TRP A 64 -11.72 -1.95 11.80
CA TRP A 64 -11.19 -0.89 12.66
C TRP A 64 -12.31 -0.10 13.33
N THR A 65 -13.32 0.34 12.57
CA THR A 65 -14.47 1.06 13.13
C THR A 65 -15.22 0.23 14.17
N LEU A 66 -15.43 -1.07 13.93
CA LEU A 66 -16.12 -1.96 14.87
C LEU A 66 -15.35 -2.11 16.20
N ILE A 67 -14.02 -2.05 16.17
CA ILE A 67 -13.18 -2.21 17.38
C ILE A 67 -13.03 -0.90 18.14
N THR A 68 -12.92 0.24 17.43
CA THR A 68 -12.51 1.52 18.04
C THR A 68 -13.60 2.58 18.02
N SER A 69 -14.76 2.29 17.43
CA SER A 69 -15.84 3.27 17.21
C SER A 69 -15.37 4.52 16.44
N SER A 70 -14.35 4.37 15.59
CA SER A 70 -13.76 5.44 14.80
C SER A 70 -14.57 5.73 13.53
N THR A 71 -14.21 6.82 12.85
CA THR A 71 -14.78 7.21 11.53
C THR A 71 -14.17 6.44 10.37
N ALA A 72 -13.28 5.47 10.60
CA ALA A 72 -12.49 4.79 9.56
C ALA A 72 -13.35 4.10 8.49
N SER A 73 -14.56 3.61 8.83
CA SER A 73 -15.45 2.97 7.84
C SER A 73 -15.87 3.90 6.69
N TRP A 74 -15.96 5.20 6.91
CA TRP A 74 -16.24 6.16 5.85
C TRP A 74 -15.16 6.15 4.77
N PHE A 75 -13.91 5.86 5.16
CA PHE A 75 -12.75 5.77 4.27
C PHE A 75 -12.50 4.35 3.74
N ALA A 76 -13.42 3.39 3.96
CA ALA A 76 -13.27 2.01 3.47
C ALA A 76 -13.14 1.94 1.95
N VAL A 77 -13.83 2.83 1.21
CA VAL A 77 -13.71 2.94 -0.25
C VAL A 77 -12.32 3.42 -0.65
N VAL A 78 -11.75 4.38 0.09
CA VAL A 78 -10.37 4.87 -0.15
C VAL A 78 -9.36 3.75 0.06
N ALA A 79 -9.49 3.00 1.16
CA ALA A 79 -8.62 1.85 1.44
C ALA A 79 -8.77 0.75 0.38
N ALA A 80 -9.98 0.52 -0.14
CA ALA A 80 -10.21 -0.39 -1.25
C ALA A 80 -9.52 0.09 -2.54
N LEU A 81 -9.59 1.38 -2.86
CA LEU A 81 -8.90 1.97 -4.01
C LEU A 81 -7.38 1.79 -3.90
N VAL A 82 -6.79 2.01 -2.73
CA VAL A 82 -5.36 1.78 -2.48
C VAL A 82 -4.98 0.34 -2.81
N GLY A 83 -5.77 -0.64 -2.34
CA GLY A 83 -5.54 -2.06 -2.61
C GLY A 83 -5.69 -2.43 -4.09
N VAL A 84 -6.70 -1.88 -4.77
CA VAL A 84 -6.90 -2.07 -6.21
C VAL A 84 -5.73 -1.52 -7.01
N MET A 85 -5.29 -0.29 -6.72
CA MET A 85 -4.17 0.35 -7.40
C MET A 85 -2.85 -0.40 -7.16
N ALA A 86 -2.57 -0.82 -5.93
CA ALA A 86 -1.41 -1.66 -5.63
C ALA A 86 -1.43 -2.96 -6.43
N GLY A 87 -2.60 -3.59 -6.58
CA GLY A 87 -2.78 -4.77 -7.40
C GLY A 87 -2.56 -4.54 -8.89
N ILE A 88 -3.01 -3.41 -9.43
CA ILE A 88 -2.81 -3.02 -10.83
C ILE A 88 -1.31 -2.75 -11.09
N PHE A 89 -0.63 -2.00 -10.22
CA PHE A 89 0.80 -1.76 -10.34
C PHE A 89 1.63 -3.03 -10.19
N GLY A 90 1.22 -3.95 -9.30
CA GLY A 90 1.82 -5.28 -9.16
C GLY A 90 1.69 -6.10 -10.45
N ALA A 91 0.50 -6.16 -11.04
CA ALA A 91 0.24 -6.86 -12.30
C ALA A 91 1.06 -6.33 -13.47
N ARG A 92 1.36 -5.01 -13.48
CA ARG A 92 2.17 -4.36 -14.51
C ARG A 92 3.68 -4.41 -14.24
N GLY A 93 4.14 -5.04 -13.14
CA GLY A 93 5.56 -5.13 -12.79
C GLY A 93 6.20 -3.80 -12.36
N TRP A 94 5.39 -2.78 -12.05
CA TRP A 94 5.91 -1.46 -11.63
C TRP A 94 6.63 -1.53 -10.28
N LEU A 95 6.26 -2.49 -9.43
CA LEU A 95 6.76 -2.60 -8.06
C LEU A 95 8.13 -3.30 -7.96
N GLN A 96 8.79 -3.59 -9.09
CA GLN A 96 10.14 -4.18 -9.12
C GLN A 96 11.26 -3.14 -8.92
N GLY A 97 11.04 -1.88 -9.28
CA GLY A 97 12.03 -0.80 -9.19
C GLY A 97 11.60 0.27 -8.19
N LEU A 98 12.55 0.78 -7.37
CA LEU A 98 12.25 1.76 -6.32
C LEU A 98 11.56 3.02 -6.88
N GLY A 99 12.09 3.61 -7.96
CA GLY A 99 11.50 4.82 -8.54
C GLY A 99 10.07 4.62 -9.06
N ARG A 100 9.80 3.48 -9.73
CA ARG A 100 8.44 3.14 -10.18
C ARG A 100 7.50 2.86 -9.01
N THR A 101 7.99 2.23 -7.94
CA THR A 101 7.23 1.98 -6.72
C THR A 101 6.90 3.29 -6.01
N ALA A 102 7.85 4.20 -5.90
CA ALA A 102 7.63 5.53 -5.34
C ALA A 102 6.59 6.32 -6.15
N LEU A 103 6.70 6.31 -7.49
CA LEU A 103 5.72 6.93 -8.38
C LEU A 103 4.32 6.30 -8.21
N ALA A 104 4.24 4.97 -8.12
CA ALA A 104 2.98 4.27 -7.85
C ALA A 104 2.36 4.71 -6.51
N GLY A 105 3.17 4.93 -5.48
CA GLY A 105 2.74 5.47 -4.20
C GLY A 105 2.14 6.88 -4.33
N ILE A 106 2.86 7.79 -4.99
CA ILE A 106 2.39 9.16 -5.22
C ILE A 106 1.07 9.17 -6.01
N LEU A 107 0.99 8.42 -7.11
CA LEU A 107 -0.24 8.34 -7.93
C LEU A 107 -1.41 7.76 -7.14
N THR A 108 -1.15 6.73 -6.32
CA THR A 108 -2.17 6.16 -5.43
C THR A 108 -2.61 7.17 -4.40
N GLY A 109 -1.68 7.92 -3.81
CA GLY A 109 -1.96 8.96 -2.83
C GLY A 109 -2.80 10.11 -3.40
N ILE A 110 -2.52 10.56 -4.62
CA ILE A 110 -3.33 11.61 -5.28
C ILE A 110 -4.77 11.13 -5.50
N VAL A 111 -4.96 9.91 -6.01
CA VAL A 111 -6.31 9.35 -6.21
C VAL A 111 -7.02 9.17 -4.87
N ALA A 112 -6.34 8.65 -3.86
CA ALA A 112 -6.86 8.50 -2.50
C ALA A 112 -7.26 9.85 -1.90
N ALA A 113 -6.41 10.88 -2.04
CA ALA A 113 -6.62 12.22 -1.52
C ALA A 113 -7.91 12.87 -2.04
N ILE A 114 -8.15 12.76 -3.35
CA ILE A 114 -9.37 13.34 -3.96
C ILE A 114 -10.61 12.70 -3.33
N VAL A 115 -10.65 11.38 -3.23
CA VAL A 115 -11.82 10.67 -2.68
C VAL A 115 -11.93 10.90 -1.17
N ALA A 116 -10.81 10.84 -0.43
CA ALA A 116 -10.80 11.07 1.01
C ALA A 116 -11.20 12.50 1.37
N GLY A 117 -10.67 13.50 0.67
CA GLY A 117 -11.03 14.92 0.90
C GLY A 117 -12.51 15.20 0.67
N LEU A 118 -13.12 14.60 -0.37
CA LEU A 118 -14.55 14.70 -0.60
C LEU A 118 -15.37 14.02 0.50
N ILE A 119 -14.99 12.81 0.92
CA ILE A 119 -15.63 12.11 2.03
C ILE A 119 -15.55 12.95 3.30
N GLN A 120 -14.38 13.48 3.63
CA GLN A 120 -14.17 14.30 4.81
C GLN A 120 -15.00 15.57 4.77
N ALA A 121 -15.05 16.25 3.62
CA ALA A 121 -15.84 17.47 3.47
C ALA A 121 -17.34 17.24 3.59
N PHE A 122 -17.89 16.29 2.82
CA PHE A 122 -19.34 16.14 2.67
C PHE A 122 -19.97 15.21 3.73
N LEU A 123 -19.26 14.22 4.24
CA LEU A 123 -19.82 13.27 5.20
C LEU A 123 -19.40 13.56 6.64
N LEU A 124 -18.25 14.19 6.88
CA LEU A 124 -17.70 14.45 8.21
C LEU A 124 -17.63 15.94 8.57
N GLY A 125 -18.07 16.84 7.68
CA GLY A 125 -18.03 18.28 7.94
C GLY A 125 -16.62 18.86 8.10
N GLY A 126 -15.60 18.18 7.55
CA GLY A 126 -14.22 18.63 7.59
C GLY A 126 -13.37 18.08 8.74
N ILE A 127 -13.97 17.39 9.73
CA ILE A 127 -13.26 16.85 10.89
C ILE A 127 -13.38 15.34 10.89
N SER A 128 -12.24 14.64 10.85
CA SER A 128 -12.19 13.18 10.79
C SER A 128 -11.99 12.49 12.15
N GLY A 129 -11.54 13.21 13.16
CA GLY A 129 -11.12 12.69 14.47
C GLY A 129 -9.68 12.17 14.48
N GLY A 130 -8.90 12.42 13.42
CA GLY A 130 -7.53 11.95 13.26
C GLY A 130 -6.46 13.01 13.52
N GLY A 131 -5.19 12.59 13.51
CA GLY A 131 -4.04 13.48 13.70
C GLY A 131 -3.90 14.57 12.62
N THR A 132 -4.58 14.43 11.48
CA THR A 132 -4.57 15.37 10.36
C THR A 132 -5.54 16.55 10.53
N ASP A 133 -6.43 16.51 11.52
CA ASP A 133 -7.44 17.56 11.72
C ASP A 133 -6.82 18.94 12.03
N ALA A 134 -5.63 18.98 12.65
CA ALA A 134 -4.89 20.21 12.85
C ALA A 134 -4.53 20.90 11.52
N LEU A 135 -4.18 20.12 10.49
CA LEU A 135 -3.89 20.63 9.16
C LEU A 135 -5.18 21.08 8.44
N THR A 136 -6.27 20.35 8.63
CA THR A 136 -7.59 20.78 8.13
C THR A 136 -8.00 22.11 8.74
N ALA A 137 -7.85 22.27 10.06
CA ALA A 137 -8.14 23.53 10.75
C ALA A 137 -7.27 24.70 10.26
N PHE A 138 -5.99 24.43 9.99
CA PHE A 138 -5.09 25.42 9.37
C PHE A 138 -5.60 25.89 8.00
N TYR A 139 -5.94 24.97 7.09
CA TYR A 139 -6.47 25.34 5.78
C TYR A 139 -7.85 26.00 5.88
N LEU A 140 -8.71 25.55 6.80
CA LEU A 140 -10.01 26.19 7.03
C LEU A 140 -9.88 27.64 7.46
N ASN A 141 -8.92 27.94 8.33
CA ASN A 141 -8.63 29.31 8.75
C ASN A 141 -8.13 30.19 7.58
N GLN A 142 -7.40 29.60 6.62
CA GLN A 142 -6.87 30.35 5.48
C GLN A 142 -7.92 30.60 4.36
N PHE A 143 -8.75 29.61 4.10
CA PHE A 143 -9.64 29.60 2.93
C PHE A 143 -11.13 29.78 3.28
N GLY A 144 -11.52 29.54 4.52
CA GLY A 144 -12.91 29.69 5.00
C GLY A 144 -13.90 28.65 4.47
N ASP A 145 -13.46 27.71 3.62
CA ASP A 145 -14.30 26.69 2.99
C ASP A 145 -13.88 25.28 3.46
N PRO A 146 -14.78 24.50 4.12
CA PRO A 146 -14.47 23.17 4.60
C PRO A 146 -14.09 22.18 3.49
N THR A 147 -14.66 22.34 2.28
CA THR A 147 -14.36 21.46 1.14
C THR A 147 -12.94 21.69 0.64
N VAL A 148 -12.58 22.96 0.46
CA VAL A 148 -11.22 23.35 0.06
C VAL A 148 -10.21 22.90 1.13
N ALA A 149 -10.51 23.14 2.40
CA ALA A 149 -9.64 22.73 3.51
C ALA A 149 -9.41 21.23 3.55
N SER A 150 -10.45 20.42 3.43
CA SER A 150 -10.36 18.94 3.43
C SER A 150 -9.60 18.41 2.23
N LEU A 151 -9.84 18.95 1.03
CA LEU A 151 -9.11 18.56 -0.18
C LEU A 151 -7.63 18.92 -0.10
N LEU A 152 -7.29 20.11 0.36
CA LEU A 152 -5.90 20.53 0.51
C LEU A 152 -5.17 19.71 1.57
N GLN A 153 -5.83 19.41 2.70
CA GLN A 153 -5.30 18.54 3.73
C GLN A 153 -4.98 17.15 3.15
N SER A 154 -5.96 16.52 2.49
CA SER A 154 -5.77 15.19 1.89
C SER A 154 -4.70 15.20 0.81
N LEU A 155 -4.68 16.19 -0.11
CA LEU A 155 -3.65 16.32 -1.14
C LEU A 155 -2.24 16.58 -0.58
N THR A 156 -2.14 17.14 0.62
CA THR A 156 -0.86 17.33 1.29
C THR A 156 -0.38 16.03 1.96
N VAL A 157 -1.28 15.32 2.62
CA VAL A 157 -0.92 14.16 3.45
C VAL A 157 -0.88 12.86 2.67
N ASP A 158 -1.93 12.52 1.91
CA ASP A 158 -2.07 11.20 1.29
C ASP A 158 -0.95 10.83 0.30
N PRO A 159 -0.45 11.74 -0.57
CA PRO A 159 0.65 11.41 -1.48
C PRO A 159 1.94 11.06 -0.72
N ILE A 160 2.24 11.77 0.37
CA ILE A 160 3.39 11.51 1.21
C ILE A 160 3.20 10.20 1.99
N ASP A 161 2.03 10.00 2.55
CA ASP A 161 1.65 8.80 3.29
C ASP A 161 1.76 7.55 2.41
N LYS A 162 1.19 7.58 1.21
CA LYS A 162 1.24 6.43 0.29
C LYS A 162 2.64 6.23 -0.31
N LEU A 163 3.39 7.30 -0.56
CA LEU A 163 4.80 7.20 -0.94
C LEU A 163 5.60 6.41 0.10
N ILE A 164 5.49 6.79 1.38
CA ILE A 164 6.18 6.11 2.48
C ILE A 164 5.78 4.63 2.54
N GLN A 165 4.49 4.32 2.45
CA GLN A 165 3.99 2.95 2.53
C GLN A 165 4.42 2.09 1.34
N PHE A 166 4.41 2.62 0.10
CA PHE A 166 4.90 1.89 -1.08
C PHE A 166 6.42 1.68 -1.03
N VAL A 167 7.17 2.64 -0.52
CA VAL A 167 8.62 2.48 -0.30
C VAL A 167 8.88 1.45 0.81
N ALA A 168 8.16 1.49 1.91
CA ALA A 168 8.23 0.48 2.96
C ALA A 168 7.90 -0.93 2.42
N PHE A 169 6.83 -1.04 1.61
CA PHE A 169 6.48 -2.28 0.91
C PHE A 169 7.63 -2.77 0.01
N PHE A 170 8.30 -1.87 -0.74
CA PHE A 170 9.40 -2.22 -1.62
C PHE A 170 10.56 -2.89 -0.86
N PHE A 171 10.92 -2.38 0.31
CA PHE A 171 11.95 -2.99 1.16
C PHE A 171 11.45 -4.28 1.82
N LEU A 172 10.21 -4.28 2.30
CA LEU A 172 9.61 -5.47 2.90
C LEU A 172 9.59 -6.65 1.93
N ILE A 173 9.17 -6.44 0.68
CA ILE A 173 9.10 -7.52 -0.31
C ILE A 173 10.49 -8.10 -0.65
N ARG A 174 11.53 -7.29 -0.53
CA ARG A 174 12.91 -7.72 -0.77
C ARG A 174 13.53 -8.49 0.39
N SER A 175 13.03 -8.32 1.60
CA SER A 175 13.46 -9.10 2.77
C SER A 175 12.84 -10.51 2.79
N LEU A 176 11.78 -10.74 2.00
CA LEU A 176 11.09 -12.02 1.97
C LEU A 176 11.74 -12.99 0.97
N PRO A 177 11.83 -14.29 1.33
CA PRO A 177 12.36 -15.31 0.43
C PRO A 177 11.57 -15.37 -0.88
N ARG A 178 12.24 -15.36 -2.02
CA ARG A 178 11.60 -15.45 -3.33
C ARG A 178 10.70 -16.68 -3.46
N ARG A 179 11.09 -17.80 -2.83
CA ARG A 179 10.32 -19.05 -2.81
C ARG A 179 8.91 -18.86 -2.21
N LEU A 180 8.78 -17.95 -1.24
CA LEU A 180 7.48 -17.58 -0.67
C LEU A 180 6.69 -16.70 -1.63
N LEU A 181 7.32 -15.67 -2.19
CA LEU A 181 6.68 -14.70 -3.06
C LEU A 181 6.05 -15.33 -4.29
N VAL A 182 6.76 -16.23 -4.97
CA VAL A 182 6.28 -16.87 -6.21
C VAL A 182 5.06 -17.79 -6.01
N ARG A 183 4.69 -18.08 -4.77
CA ARG A 183 3.48 -18.84 -4.44
C ARG A 183 2.20 -18.00 -4.56
N PHE A 184 2.32 -16.67 -4.58
CA PHE A 184 1.19 -15.77 -4.76
C PHE A 184 0.89 -15.54 -6.25
N PRO A 185 -0.37 -15.22 -6.61
CA PRO A 185 -0.81 -15.06 -8.01
C PRO A 185 0.02 -14.07 -8.83
N GLN A 186 0.47 -12.97 -8.23
CA GLN A 186 1.30 -11.93 -8.85
C GLN A 186 2.75 -11.95 -8.36
N GLY A 187 3.11 -12.88 -7.48
CA GLY A 187 4.39 -12.88 -6.80
C GLY A 187 5.61 -12.87 -7.73
N LYS A 188 5.53 -13.53 -8.89
CA LYS A 188 6.60 -13.51 -9.91
C LYS A 188 6.83 -12.11 -10.50
N LEU A 189 5.77 -11.31 -10.62
CA LEU A 189 5.80 -9.95 -11.19
C LEU A 189 6.29 -8.90 -10.19
N VAL A 190 6.24 -9.22 -8.90
CA VAL A 190 6.62 -8.31 -7.81
C VAL A 190 7.97 -8.69 -7.20
N ALA A 191 8.32 -9.98 -7.25
CA ALA A 191 9.59 -10.48 -6.72
C ALA A 191 10.79 -9.81 -7.42
N PRO A 192 11.88 -9.53 -6.69
CA PRO A 192 13.11 -9.02 -7.27
C PRO A 192 13.56 -9.86 -8.47
N PRO A 193 14.12 -9.26 -9.54
CA PRO A 193 14.68 -10.02 -10.65
C PRO A 193 15.77 -10.96 -10.15
N MET A 194 15.90 -12.15 -10.77
CA MET A 194 17.02 -13.02 -10.50
C MET A 194 18.28 -12.37 -11.09
N VAL A 195 19.22 -12.06 -10.21
CA VAL A 195 20.59 -11.78 -10.66
C VAL A 195 21.17 -13.14 -11.06
N ALA A 196 21.43 -13.33 -12.34
CA ALA A 196 22.20 -14.49 -12.79
C ALA A 196 23.53 -14.49 -12.04
N PRO A 197 23.99 -15.64 -11.48
CA PRO A 197 25.29 -15.70 -10.90
C PRO A 197 26.33 -15.26 -11.95
N PRO A 198 27.35 -14.49 -11.57
CA PRO A 198 28.40 -14.14 -12.50
C PRO A 198 28.92 -15.43 -13.14
N ILE A 199 29.03 -15.42 -14.48
CA ILE A 199 29.64 -16.53 -15.23
C ILE A 199 31.07 -16.59 -14.77
N THR A 200 31.36 -17.43 -13.77
CA THR A 200 32.72 -17.67 -13.35
C THR A 200 33.41 -18.53 -14.41
N ASP A 201 34.65 -18.19 -14.75
CA ASP A 201 35.48 -18.93 -15.72
C ASP A 201 35.57 -20.45 -15.42
N ALA A 202 35.22 -20.85 -14.19
CA ALA A 202 35.06 -22.23 -13.77
C ALA A 202 33.95 -22.98 -14.54
N TYR A 203 32.93 -22.29 -15.06
CA TYR A 203 31.87 -22.92 -15.86
C TYR A 203 32.33 -23.16 -17.29
N HIS A 204 33.11 -22.23 -17.85
CA HIS A 204 33.72 -22.40 -19.18
C HIS A 204 34.70 -23.57 -19.25
N LYS A 205 35.49 -23.80 -18.18
CA LYS A 205 36.46 -24.93 -18.10
C LYS A 205 35.78 -26.30 -17.97
N ARG A 206 34.53 -26.39 -17.55
CA ARG A 206 33.79 -27.67 -17.48
C ARG A 206 33.04 -28.06 -18.74
N THR A 207 32.70 -27.07 -19.57
CA THR A 207 31.93 -27.32 -20.81
C THR A 207 32.82 -27.44 -22.06
N ILE A 208 34.03 -26.94 -22.00
CA ILE A 208 35.03 -27.08 -23.06
C ILE A 208 36.10 -28.02 -22.48
N GLY A 209 35.97 -29.31 -22.75
CA GLY A 209 37.00 -30.31 -22.39
C GLY A 209 38.39 -29.87 -22.92
N PRO A 210 39.49 -30.45 -22.36
CA PRO A 210 40.83 -30.17 -22.89
C PRO A 210 40.81 -30.45 -24.38
N LYS A 211 41.29 -29.46 -25.20
CA LYS A 211 41.62 -29.76 -26.58
C LYS A 211 42.70 -30.83 -26.56
N GLU A 212 42.34 -32.01 -27.03
CA GLU A 212 43.33 -33.02 -27.35
C GLU A 212 44.16 -32.49 -28.51
N ASP A 213 45.46 -32.23 -28.27
CA ASP A 213 46.48 -31.95 -29.29
C ASP A 213 46.91 -33.27 -29.93
#